data_6fc8518c3e169ebdfb2ba9730b61dce1
#
_entry.id   6fc8518c3e169ebdfb2ba9730b61dce1
#
_cell.length_a   1.000
_cell.length_b   1.000
_cell.length_c   1.000
_cell.angle_alpha   90.00
_cell.angle_beta   90.00
_cell.angle_gamma   90.00
#
_symmetry.space_group_name_H-M   'P 1'
#
loop_
_entity.id
_entity.type
_entity.pdbx_description
1 polymer ?
#
loop_
_entity_poly.entity_id
_entity_poly.type
_entity_poly.pdbx_seq_one_letter_code
_entity_poly.pdbx_strand_id
1 'polypeptide(L)'
;MSSLVINSKIWGEMFGTREMSDIFSDKKTIQYYLDVEAALARVQSRLGIIPKTCGLEISKVAKTDWIDWELLEKRTSIVGYPILPLVEQLSLKVKKNLGQYCHWGATTQDIMDTADVLQIRDALSILLSDLVGIKKALKKLVKKYINTPMSGRTHLQHALPTSFGYKCSTWLSGCLLYTSDAADEKYR
;
A
#
# COMPACT_ATOMS: atom_id res chain seq x y z
N MET A 1 -6.24 18.58 -13.87
CA MET A 1 -5.27 19.21 -12.93
C MET A 1 -5.53 18.64 -11.55
N SER A 2 -4.49 18.16 -10.85
CA SER A 2 -4.68 17.65 -9.48
C SER A 2 -4.88 18.82 -8.51
N SER A 3 -5.95 18.78 -7.73
CA SER A 3 -6.23 19.76 -6.66
C SER A 3 -5.51 19.40 -5.36
N LEU A 4 -4.94 18.19 -5.25
CA LEU A 4 -4.22 17.72 -4.08
C LEU A 4 -2.72 18.04 -4.20
N VAL A 5 -2.15 18.61 -3.15
CA VAL A 5 -0.73 19.00 -3.10
C VAL A 5 0.20 17.80 -3.31
N ILE A 6 -0.15 16.65 -2.76
CA ILE A 6 0.62 15.41 -2.90
C ILE A 6 0.76 14.94 -4.35
N ASN A 7 -0.21 15.27 -5.20
CA ASN A 7 -0.21 14.93 -6.63
C ASN A 7 0.40 16.05 -7.50
N SER A 8 0.87 17.13 -6.89
CA SER A 8 1.52 18.24 -7.61
C SER A 8 2.92 17.83 -8.06
N LYS A 9 3.23 18.07 -9.33
CA LYS A 9 4.59 17.87 -9.86
C LYS A 9 5.62 18.82 -9.25
N ILE A 10 5.17 19.94 -8.67
CA ILE A 10 6.04 20.96 -8.06
C ILE A 10 6.22 20.69 -6.56
N TRP A 11 5.13 20.37 -5.87
CA TRP A 11 5.09 20.32 -4.41
C TRP A 11 5.00 18.90 -3.84
N GLY A 12 4.69 17.89 -4.67
CA GLY A 12 4.39 16.54 -4.21
C GLY A 12 5.51 15.92 -3.38
N GLU A 13 6.75 16.09 -3.77
CA GLU A 13 7.91 15.52 -3.05
C GLU A 13 8.16 16.16 -1.66
N MET A 14 7.51 17.29 -1.34
CA MET A 14 7.56 17.88 0.00
C MET A 14 6.58 17.22 0.97
N PHE A 15 5.59 16.48 0.46
CA PHE A 15 4.48 15.90 1.25
C PHE A 15 4.37 14.39 1.15
N GLY A 16 5.22 13.76 0.33
CA GLY A 16 5.25 12.30 0.17
C GLY A 16 6.47 11.83 -0.60
N THR A 17 6.69 10.53 -0.63
CA THR A 17 7.71 9.91 -1.48
C THR A 17 7.07 9.32 -2.72
N ARG A 18 7.83 9.21 -3.82
CA ARG A 18 7.34 8.57 -5.05
C ARG A 18 6.97 7.12 -4.81
N GLU A 19 7.79 6.40 -4.05
CA GLU A 19 7.54 4.99 -3.73
C GLU A 19 6.19 4.79 -3.04
N MET A 20 5.86 5.64 -2.05
CA MET A 20 4.57 5.56 -1.38
C MET A 20 3.42 5.97 -2.30
N SER A 21 3.59 7.03 -3.10
CA SER A 21 2.57 7.49 -4.06
C SER A 21 2.29 6.45 -5.15
N ASP A 22 3.31 5.70 -5.59
CA ASP A 22 3.15 4.66 -6.60
C ASP A 22 2.27 3.50 -6.10
N ILE A 23 2.37 3.13 -4.82
CA ILE A 23 1.53 2.07 -4.22
C ILE A 23 0.04 2.43 -4.31
N PHE A 24 -0.30 3.71 -4.12
CA PHE A 24 -1.69 4.21 -4.13
C PHE A 24 -2.08 4.86 -5.46
N SER A 25 -1.30 4.65 -6.53
CA SER A 25 -1.66 5.10 -7.87
C SER A 25 -2.82 4.26 -8.44
N ASP A 26 -3.66 4.86 -9.30
CA ASP A 26 -4.75 4.15 -9.99
C ASP A 26 -4.23 2.89 -10.70
N LYS A 27 -3.09 3.00 -11.38
CA LYS A 27 -2.49 1.86 -12.08
C LYS A 27 -2.15 0.73 -11.13
N LYS A 28 -1.60 1.03 -9.96
CA LYS A 28 -1.21 0.02 -8.98
C LYS A 28 -2.45 -0.56 -8.29
N THR A 29 -3.45 0.25 -7.99
CA THR A 29 -4.74 -0.18 -7.43
C THR A 29 -5.44 -1.17 -8.36
N ILE A 30 -5.55 -0.84 -9.64
CA ILE A 30 -6.13 -1.74 -10.64
C ILE A 30 -5.29 -3.03 -10.79
N GLN A 31 -3.97 -2.94 -10.67
CA GLN A 31 -3.14 -4.15 -10.69
C GLN A 31 -3.43 -5.05 -9.48
N TYR A 32 -3.61 -4.52 -8.27
CA TYR A 32 -4.00 -5.31 -7.11
C TYR A 32 -5.37 -5.98 -7.30
N TYR A 33 -6.36 -5.30 -7.89
CA TYR A 33 -7.64 -5.94 -8.23
C TYR A 33 -7.45 -7.12 -9.18
N LEU A 34 -6.65 -6.96 -10.23
CA LEU A 34 -6.32 -8.03 -11.16
C LEU A 34 -5.56 -9.18 -10.49
N ASP A 35 -4.65 -8.88 -9.57
CA ASP A 35 -3.90 -9.89 -8.81
C ASP A 35 -4.82 -10.74 -7.93
N VAL A 36 -5.83 -10.11 -7.30
CA VAL A 36 -6.86 -10.79 -6.49
C VAL A 36 -7.74 -11.67 -7.38
N GLU A 37 -8.23 -11.16 -8.51
CA GLU A 37 -9.01 -11.92 -9.49
C GLU A 37 -8.23 -13.15 -10.00
N ALA A 38 -6.95 -12.96 -10.33
CA ALA A 38 -6.09 -14.06 -10.77
C ALA A 38 -5.86 -15.08 -9.64
N ALA A 39 -5.69 -14.65 -8.40
CA ALA A 39 -5.54 -15.52 -7.25
C ALA A 39 -6.81 -16.35 -7.00
N LEU A 40 -7.97 -15.70 -7.05
CA LEU A 40 -9.29 -16.34 -6.94
C LEU A 40 -9.44 -17.44 -8.01
N ALA A 41 -9.20 -17.11 -9.28
CA ALA A 41 -9.31 -18.04 -10.38
C ALA A 41 -8.34 -19.22 -10.24
N ARG A 42 -7.10 -19.00 -9.81
CA ARG A 42 -6.12 -20.07 -9.57
C ARG A 42 -6.59 -21.06 -8.51
N VAL A 43 -7.10 -20.53 -7.38
CA VAL A 43 -7.57 -21.39 -6.29
C VAL A 43 -8.81 -22.17 -6.68
N GLN A 44 -9.78 -21.53 -7.32
CA GLN A 44 -11.02 -22.17 -7.78
C GLN A 44 -10.75 -23.24 -8.85
N SER A 45 -9.80 -22.98 -9.77
CA SER A 45 -9.37 -23.98 -10.75
C SER A 45 -8.74 -25.21 -10.08
N ARG A 46 -7.91 -24.99 -9.05
CA ARG A 46 -7.27 -26.06 -8.28
C ARG A 46 -8.29 -26.92 -7.53
N LEU A 47 -9.32 -26.28 -6.99
CA LEU A 47 -10.41 -26.95 -6.26
C LEU A 47 -11.47 -27.57 -7.18
N GLY A 48 -11.41 -27.34 -8.50
CA GLY A 48 -12.38 -27.86 -9.45
C GLY A 48 -13.73 -27.12 -9.45
N ILE A 49 -13.79 -25.93 -8.85
CA ILE A 49 -15.00 -25.07 -8.85
C ILE A 49 -15.23 -24.49 -10.24
N ILE A 50 -14.16 -24.11 -10.93
CA ILE A 50 -14.14 -23.67 -12.31
C ILE A 50 -13.21 -24.58 -13.14
N PRO A 51 -13.27 -24.58 -14.48
CA PRO A 51 -12.41 -25.42 -15.30
C PRO A 51 -10.93 -25.23 -14.99
N LYS A 52 -10.15 -26.33 -14.94
CA LYS A 52 -8.73 -26.32 -14.53
C LYS A 52 -7.84 -25.35 -15.30
N THR A 53 -8.18 -25.03 -16.54
CA THR A 53 -7.41 -24.11 -17.40
C THR A 53 -7.67 -22.62 -17.09
N CYS A 54 -8.79 -22.28 -16.43
CA CYS A 54 -9.18 -20.89 -16.18
C CYS A 54 -8.13 -20.13 -15.35
N GLY A 55 -7.64 -20.72 -14.27
CA GLY A 55 -6.67 -20.07 -13.39
C GLY A 55 -5.41 -19.63 -14.14
N LEU A 56 -4.93 -20.44 -15.08
CA LEU A 56 -3.78 -20.11 -15.91
C LEU A 56 -4.10 -19.02 -16.95
N GLU A 57 -5.21 -19.17 -17.68
CA GLU A 57 -5.58 -18.22 -18.74
C GLU A 57 -5.94 -16.85 -18.21
N ILE A 58 -6.66 -16.76 -17.08
CA ILE A 58 -6.96 -15.49 -16.39
C ILE A 58 -5.67 -14.85 -15.87
N SER A 59 -4.79 -15.61 -15.19
CA SER A 59 -3.53 -15.09 -14.65
C SER A 59 -2.59 -14.53 -15.72
N LYS A 60 -2.59 -15.09 -16.94
CA LYS A 60 -1.76 -14.58 -18.04
C LYS A 60 -2.11 -13.16 -18.45
N VAL A 61 -3.37 -12.81 -18.36
CA VAL A 61 -3.89 -11.51 -18.80
C VAL A 61 -4.20 -10.55 -17.64
N ALA A 62 -3.99 -10.95 -16.40
CA ALA A 62 -4.21 -10.12 -15.20
C ALA A 62 -3.12 -9.06 -15.05
N LYS A 63 -3.00 -8.14 -16.01
CA LYS A 63 -2.01 -7.06 -16.08
C LYS A 63 -2.68 -5.80 -16.58
N THR A 64 -2.18 -4.64 -16.16
CA THR A 64 -2.74 -3.34 -16.54
C THR A 64 -2.39 -2.86 -17.96
N ASP A 65 -1.52 -3.56 -18.69
CA ASP A 65 -0.95 -3.09 -19.96
C ASP A 65 -1.97 -2.93 -21.10
N TRP A 66 -3.11 -3.62 -21.02
CA TRP A 66 -4.16 -3.62 -22.03
C TRP A 66 -5.45 -2.93 -21.59
N ILE A 67 -5.48 -2.33 -20.39
CA ILE A 67 -6.67 -1.66 -19.84
C ILE A 67 -6.98 -0.41 -20.66
N ASP A 68 -8.22 -0.31 -21.11
CA ASP A 68 -8.79 0.93 -21.63
C ASP A 68 -9.20 1.82 -20.43
N TRP A 69 -8.34 2.76 -20.09
CA TRP A 69 -8.50 3.64 -18.93
C TRP A 69 -9.67 4.61 -19.09
N GLU A 70 -9.92 5.13 -20.30
CA GLU A 70 -11.02 6.04 -20.55
C GLU A 70 -12.37 5.32 -20.41
N LEU A 71 -12.47 4.11 -20.94
CA LEU A 71 -13.65 3.27 -20.75
C LEU A 71 -13.85 2.90 -19.29
N LEU A 72 -12.77 2.54 -18.58
CA LEU A 72 -12.83 2.19 -17.17
C LEU A 72 -13.34 3.37 -16.33
N GLU A 73 -12.80 4.58 -16.51
CA GLU A 73 -13.22 5.80 -15.85
C GLU A 73 -14.70 6.11 -16.11
N LYS A 74 -15.09 6.16 -17.38
CA LYS A 74 -16.46 6.45 -17.80
C LYS A 74 -17.46 5.44 -17.21
N ARG A 75 -17.14 4.16 -17.26
CA ARG A 75 -18.01 3.11 -16.73
C ARG A 75 -18.08 3.15 -15.21
N THR A 76 -16.95 3.41 -14.55
CA THR A 76 -16.89 3.55 -13.09
C THR A 76 -17.77 4.69 -12.61
N SER A 77 -17.78 5.85 -13.29
CA SER A 77 -18.65 6.98 -12.93
C SER A 77 -20.15 6.68 -13.05
N ILE A 78 -20.53 5.75 -13.94
CA ILE A 78 -21.93 5.32 -14.11
C ILE A 78 -22.31 4.26 -13.06
N VAL A 79 -21.43 3.29 -12.82
CA VAL A 79 -21.71 2.14 -11.94
C VAL A 79 -21.49 2.48 -10.46
N GLY A 80 -20.57 3.43 -10.17
CA GLY A 80 -20.20 3.86 -8.81
C GLY A 80 -18.99 3.11 -8.22
N TYR A 81 -18.42 2.11 -8.89
CA TYR A 81 -17.24 1.35 -8.46
C TYR A 81 -16.50 0.70 -9.66
N PRO A 82 -15.17 0.45 -9.55
CA PRO A 82 -14.36 0.07 -10.70
C PRO A 82 -14.40 -1.42 -11.04
N ILE A 83 -14.85 -2.31 -10.13
CA ILE A 83 -14.67 -3.77 -10.30
C ILE A 83 -15.50 -4.30 -11.48
N LEU A 84 -16.76 -3.92 -11.61
CA LEU A 84 -17.59 -4.41 -12.72
C LEU A 84 -16.98 -4.08 -14.09
N PRO A 85 -16.67 -2.80 -14.42
CA PRO A 85 -16.07 -2.48 -15.72
C PRO A 85 -14.67 -3.06 -15.90
N LEU A 86 -13.92 -3.31 -14.84
CA LEU A 86 -12.63 -4.00 -14.90
C LEU A 86 -12.82 -5.48 -15.28
N VAL A 87 -13.76 -6.17 -14.62
CA VAL A 87 -14.08 -7.58 -14.89
C VAL A 87 -14.65 -7.76 -16.30
N GLU A 88 -15.46 -6.82 -16.79
CA GLU A 88 -15.94 -6.80 -18.17
C GLU A 88 -14.75 -6.80 -19.16
N GLN A 89 -13.77 -5.90 -18.97
CA GLN A 89 -12.57 -5.84 -19.81
C GLN A 89 -11.71 -7.10 -19.68
N LEU A 90 -11.49 -7.59 -18.43
CA LEU A 90 -10.74 -8.81 -18.16
C LEU A 90 -11.36 -10.02 -18.88
N SER A 91 -12.68 -10.17 -18.78
CA SER A 91 -13.42 -11.28 -19.40
C SER A 91 -13.27 -11.31 -20.91
N LEU A 92 -13.27 -10.14 -21.57
CA LEU A 92 -13.05 -10.02 -23.00
C LEU A 92 -11.62 -10.37 -23.41
N LYS A 93 -10.64 -10.15 -22.51
CA LYS A 93 -9.23 -10.44 -22.78
C LYS A 93 -8.87 -11.90 -22.64
N VAL A 94 -9.59 -12.65 -21.82
CA VAL A 94 -9.36 -14.08 -21.59
C VAL A 94 -9.79 -14.89 -22.83
N LYS A 95 -8.90 -15.73 -23.35
CA LYS A 95 -9.14 -16.57 -24.54
C LYS A 95 -10.01 -17.79 -24.24
N LYS A 96 -10.45 -18.48 -25.31
CA LYS A 96 -11.15 -19.79 -25.26
C LYS A 96 -12.51 -19.76 -24.54
N ASN A 97 -13.22 -18.63 -24.54
CA ASN A 97 -14.49 -18.45 -23.86
C ASN A 97 -14.41 -18.70 -22.32
N LEU A 98 -13.21 -18.58 -21.75
CA LEU A 98 -13.03 -18.79 -20.31
C LEU A 98 -13.26 -17.50 -19.49
N GLY A 99 -13.46 -16.35 -20.14
CA GLY A 99 -13.73 -15.07 -19.48
C GLY A 99 -15.00 -15.07 -18.61
N GLN A 100 -15.99 -15.90 -18.92
CA GLN A 100 -17.19 -16.09 -18.11
C GLN A 100 -16.91 -16.59 -16.69
N TYR A 101 -15.70 -17.08 -16.40
CA TYR A 101 -15.29 -17.54 -15.09
C TYR A 101 -14.46 -16.50 -14.32
N CYS A 102 -14.27 -15.28 -14.87
CA CYS A 102 -13.73 -14.17 -14.11
C CYS A 102 -14.72 -13.79 -13.01
N HIS A 103 -14.21 -13.40 -11.85
CA HIS A 103 -15.01 -12.95 -10.70
C HIS A 103 -16.05 -13.98 -10.22
N TRP A 104 -15.78 -15.28 -10.42
CA TRP A 104 -16.76 -16.33 -10.14
C TRP A 104 -17.04 -16.46 -8.64
N GLY A 105 -18.30 -16.22 -8.25
CA GLY A 105 -18.75 -16.36 -6.86
C GLY A 105 -18.20 -15.33 -5.88
N ALA A 106 -17.53 -14.30 -6.37
CA ALA A 106 -17.07 -13.18 -5.55
C ALA A 106 -18.02 -11.98 -5.67
N THR A 107 -17.93 -11.06 -4.73
CA THR A 107 -18.52 -9.73 -4.85
C THR A 107 -17.45 -8.65 -4.97
N THR A 108 -17.85 -7.47 -5.42
CA THR A 108 -16.99 -6.28 -5.55
C THR A 108 -16.17 -6.03 -4.29
N GLN A 109 -16.79 -6.11 -3.14
CA GLN A 109 -16.16 -5.82 -1.84
C GLN A 109 -15.04 -6.82 -1.52
N ASP A 110 -15.20 -8.10 -1.85
CA ASP A 110 -14.14 -9.11 -1.63
C ASP A 110 -12.84 -8.75 -2.34
N ILE A 111 -12.96 -8.22 -3.56
CA ILE A 111 -11.80 -7.82 -4.38
C ILE A 111 -11.19 -6.53 -3.84
N MET A 112 -12.02 -5.52 -3.55
CA MET A 112 -11.55 -4.21 -3.09
C MET A 112 -10.85 -4.31 -1.73
N ASP A 113 -11.48 -4.91 -0.73
CA ASP A 113 -10.90 -5.03 0.62
C ASP A 113 -9.61 -5.86 0.61
N THR A 114 -9.58 -6.94 -0.17
CA THR A 114 -8.36 -7.74 -0.30
C THR A 114 -7.22 -6.94 -0.93
N ALA A 115 -7.51 -6.17 -1.95
CA ALA A 115 -6.53 -5.30 -2.61
C ALA A 115 -6.04 -4.19 -1.69
N ASP A 116 -6.93 -3.56 -0.92
CA ASP A 116 -6.57 -2.54 0.08
C ASP A 116 -5.60 -3.10 1.12
N VAL A 117 -5.84 -4.32 1.61
CA VAL A 117 -4.91 -5.00 2.53
C VAL A 117 -3.55 -5.25 1.88
N LEU A 118 -3.51 -5.61 0.59
CA LEU A 118 -2.25 -5.78 -0.14
C LEU A 118 -1.51 -4.45 -0.29
N GLN A 119 -2.20 -3.35 -0.59
CA GLN A 119 -1.62 -2.01 -0.65
C GLN A 119 -1.06 -1.58 0.71
N ILE A 120 -1.83 -1.75 1.78
CA ILE A 120 -1.41 -1.45 3.15
C ILE A 120 -0.17 -2.27 3.52
N ARG A 121 -0.13 -3.56 3.21
CA ARG A 121 1.03 -4.43 3.45
C ARG A 121 2.29 -3.89 2.78
N ASP A 122 2.19 -3.51 1.51
CA ASP A 122 3.33 -3.01 0.74
C ASP A 122 3.77 -1.62 1.25
N ALA A 123 2.82 -0.75 1.62
CA ALA A 123 3.10 0.54 2.26
C ALA A 123 3.78 0.38 3.63
N LEU A 124 3.29 -0.55 4.46
CA LEU A 124 3.91 -0.85 5.76
C LEU A 124 5.35 -1.36 5.62
N SER A 125 5.65 -2.11 4.55
CA SER A 125 7.01 -2.58 4.29
C SER A 125 7.99 -1.42 4.09
N ILE A 126 7.58 -0.35 3.40
CA ILE A 126 8.37 0.89 3.24
C ILE A 126 8.54 1.58 4.59
N LEU A 127 7.44 1.80 5.32
CA LEU A 127 7.48 2.48 6.62
C LEU A 127 8.35 1.76 7.64
N LEU A 128 8.30 0.43 7.68
CA LEU A 128 9.15 -0.38 8.57
C LEU A 128 10.62 -0.26 8.21
N SER A 129 10.96 -0.22 6.92
CA SER A 129 12.33 0.03 6.45
C SER A 129 12.84 1.39 6.91
N ASP A 130 12.04 2.44 6.74
CA ASP A 130 12.38 3.80 7.17
C ASP A 130 12.57 3.89 8.69
N LEU A 131 11.70 3.24 9.46
CA LEU A 131 11.82 3.17 10.92
C LEU A 131 13.14 2.51 11.38
N VAL A 132 13.59 1.47 10.67
CA VAL A 132 14.91 0.86 10.95
C VAL A 132 16.03 1.87 10.72
N GLY A 133 15.96 2.65 9.64
CA GLY A 133 16.91 3.73 9.35
C GLY A 133 16.92 4.80 10.43
N ILE A 134 15.75 5.30 10.82
CA ILE A 134 15.56 6.30 11.86
C ILE A 134 16.14 5.81 13.20
N LYS A 135 15.80 4.59 13.63
CA LYS A 135 16.33 3.99 14.86
C LYS A 135 17.86 3.93 14.84
N LYS A 136 18.47 3.55 13.73
CA LYS A 136 19.93 3.50 13.58
C LYS A 136 20.57 4.89 13.71
N ALA A 137 19.96 5.91 13.08
CA ALA A 137 20.40 7.29 13.16
C ALA A 137 20.29 7.85 14.58
N LEU A 138 19.11 7.68 15.22
CA LEU A 138 18.87 8.14 16.58
C LEU A 138 19.81 7.48 17.60
N LYS A 139 20.08 6.17 17.49
CA LYS A 139 21.07 5.47 18.35
C LYS A 139 22.45 6.09 18.24
N LYS A 140 22.89 6.49 17.03
CA LYS A 140 24.18 7.19 16.84
C LYS A 140 24.17 8.55 17.51
N LEU A 141 23.09 9.33 17.36
CA LEU A 141 22.97 10.67 17.98
C LEU A 141 22.95 10.58 19.51
N VAL A 142 22.19 9.65 20.08
CA VAL A 142 22.15 9.42 21.54
C VAL A 142 23.57 9.16 22.07
N LYS A 143 24.30 8.21 21.47
CA LYS A 143 25.67 7.86 21.91
C LYS A 143 26.63 9.05 21.77
N LYS A 144 26.56 9.78 20.65
CA LYS A 144 27.50 10.88 20.37
C LYS A 144 27.28 12.08 21.28
N TYR A 145 26.02 12.37 21.63
CA TYR A 145 25.65 13.62 22.30
C TYR A 145 25.07 13.42 23.70
N ILE A 146 25.35 12.31 24.34
CA ILE A 146 24.83 11.95 25.65
C ILE A 146 25.12 13.03 26.71
N ASN A 147 26.30 13.65 26.67
CA ASN A 147 26.75 14.67 27.61
C ASN A 147 26.70 16.10 27.03
N THR A 148 26.17 16.30 25.81
CA THR A 148 26.13 17.63 25.21
C THR A 148 24.99 18.44 25.82
N PRO A 149 25.30 19.52 26.58
CA PRO A 149 24.26 20.28 27.26
C PRO A 149 23.41 21.06 26.26
N MET A 150 22.14 21.16 26.54
CA MET A 150 21.19 22.05 25.87
C MET A 150 20.13 22.57 26.82
N SER A 151 19.50 23.68 26.47
CA SER A 151 18.33 24.16 27.19
C SER A 151 17.14 23.24 26.95
N GLY A 152 16.52 22.75 28.03
CA GLY A 152 15.15 22.28 27.94
C GLY A 152 14.24 23.40 27.47
N ARG A 153 13.08 23.06 26.91
CA ARG A 153 12.13 24.07 26.44
C ARG A 153 10.73 23.75 26.94
N THR A 154 10.05 24.78 27.38
CA THR A 154 8.63 24.79 27.68
C THR A 154 7.98 25.90 26.86
N HIS A 155 6.68 26.13 27.02
CA HIS A 155 5.96 27.12 26.21
C HIS A 155 6.68 28.50 26.18
N LEU A 156 7.21 28.82 24.98
CA LEU A 156 7.92 30.08 24.64
C LEU A 156 9.12 30.46 25.50
N GLN A 157 9.66 29.54 26.33
CA GLN A 157 10.80 29.91 27.24
C GLN A 157 11.74 28.73 27.48
N HIS A 158 12.93 29.02 27.99
CA HIS A 158 13.88 28.02 28.45
C HIS A 158 13.38 27.34 29.72
N ALA A 159 13.66 26.06 29.84
CA ALA A 159 13.43 25.25 31.02
C ALA A 159 14.78 24.76 31.57
N LEU A 160 14.74 23.78 32.47
CA LEU A 160 15.94 23.23 33.09
C LEU A 160 16.93 22.69 32.04
N PRO A 161 18.25 22.75 32.30
CA PRO A 161 19.26 22.14 31.44
C PRO A 161 19.01 20.64 31.25
N THR A 162 19.24 20.16 30.03
CA THR A 162 19.18 18.74 29.67
C THR A 162 20.32 18.43 28.72
N SER A 163 20.38 17.23 28.16
CA SER A 163 21.33 16.90 27.07
C SER A 163 20.65 16.67 25.76
N PHE A 164 21.35 16.94 24.66
CA PHE A 164 20.83 16.62 23.31
C PHE A 164 20.65 15.10 23.11
N GLY A 165 21.55 14.31 23.71
CA GLY A 165 21.42 12.85 23.70
C GLY A 165 20.13 12.38 24.38
N TYR A 166 19.74 12.98 25.52
CA TYR A 166 18.46 12.68 26.17
C TYR A 166 17.26 13.04 25.29
N LYS A 167 17.28 14.18 24.62
CA LYS A 167 16.24 14.55 23.66
C LYS A 167 16.13 13.52 22.52
N CYS A 168 17.26 13.07 21.98
CA CYS A 168 17.26 12.03 20.96
C CYS A 168 16.76 10.67 21.49
N SER A 169 17.01 10.35 22.77
CA SER A 169 16.55 9.11 23.37
C SER A 169 15.03 9.06 23.56
N THR A 170 14.36 10.19 23.80
CA THR A 170 12.90 10.24 23.85
C THR A 170 12.25 9.91 22.50
N TRP A 171 12.82 10.42 21.40
CA TRP A 171 12.38 10.04 20.06
C TRP A 171 12.67 8.57 19.73
N LEU A 172 13.85 8.09 20.14
CA LEU A 172 14.20 6.68 19.97
C LEU A 172 13.24 5.77 20.74
N SER A 173 12.85 6.14 21.95
CA SER A 173 11.88 5.37 22.74
C SER A 173 10.54 5.25 22.04
N GLY A 174 10.01 6.33 21.45
CA GLY A 174 8.80 6.28 20.64
C GLY A 174 8.93 5.30 19.48
N CYS A 175 10.03 5.38 18.70
CA CYS A 175 10.26 4.44 17.60
C CYS A 175 10.40 2.97 18.06
N LEU A 176 10.88 2.71 19.26
CA LEU A 176 11.01 1.35 19.80
C LEU A 176 9.66 0.80 20.24
N LEU A 177 8.80 1.59 20.86
CA LEU A 177 7.45 1.18 21.25
C LEU A 177 6.63 0.75 20.04
N TYR A 178 6.55 1.56 19.01
CA TYR A 178 5.82 1.22 17.78
C TYR A 178 6.33 -0.03 17.06
N THR A 179 7.60 -0.38 17.21
CA THR A 179 8.15 -1.59 16.60
C THR A 179 7.97 -2.84 17.46
N SER A 180 7.80 -2.73 18.78
CA SER A 180 7.49 -3.85 19.66
C SER A 180 6.01 -4.26 19.58
N ASP A 181 5.10 -3.30 19.56
CA ASP A 181 3.66 -3.57 19.47
C ASP A 181 3.29 -4.26 18.14
N ALA A 182 3.91 -3.81 17.02
CA ALA A 182 3.74 -4.49 15.73
C ALA A 182 4.33 -5.91 15.68
N ALA A 183 5.28 -6.26 16.56
CA ALA A 183 5.81 -7.61 16.68
C ALA A 183 4.90 -8.51 17.52
N ASP A 184 4.23 -7.97 18.54
CA ASP A 184 3.31 -8.72 19.42
C ASP A 184 1.99 -9.08 18.69
N GLU A 185 1.51 -8.24 17.76
CA GLU A 185 0.34 -8.57 16.92
C GLU A 185 0.60 -9.73 15.95
N LYS A 186 1.86 -10.02 15.63
CA LYS A 186 2.24 -11.14 14.76
C LYS A 186 2.07 -12.51 15.41
N TYR A 187 1.86 -12.57 16.73
CA TYR A 187 1.71 -13.80 17.52
C TYR A 187 0.33 -13.94 18.19
N ARG A 188 -0.63 -13.08 17.85
CA ARG A 188 -2.05 -13.21 18.21
C ARG A 188 -2.89 -13.58 17.00
#